data_0cab1cdefba517a8f4a86185f010c3d4
#
_entry.id   0cab1cdefba517a8f4a86185f010c3d4
#
_cell.length_a   1.000
_cell.length_b   1.000
_cell.length_c   1.000
_cell.angle_alpha   90.00
_cell.angle_beta   90.00
_cell.angle_gamma   90.00
#
_symmetry.space_group_name_H-M   'P 1'
#
loop_
_entity.id
_entity.type
_entity.pdbx_description
1 polymer ?
#
loop_
_entity_poly.entity_id
_entity_poly.type
_entity_poly.pdbx_seq_one_letter_code
_entity_poly.pdbx_strand_id
1 'polypeptide(L)'
;MSCIAIIPARAGSKGLPGKNTSLIDGKSLVQLAIETALLIPEITRVVVTSDDVSVQKIASDLGAEIVVRPAELAQDNSPIESAILHALAELNLDPNSTDVLTVIQPTSPLRDKQLLATSISNFIKNGSQGSVFGVVEVEHHPAKMLVINGEFVVPFTKVEDLSAPRQQLQRVVRQSGSIYITNLQQFLSLGTLFINPVGWVAVSGAEAIDIDTAQDLTLAQETAREIANKLV
;
A
#
# COMPACT_ATOMS: atom_id res chain seq x y z
N MET A 1 -12.68 18.03 -6.75
CA MET A 1 -12.21 16.95 -5.85
C MET A 1 -10.73 16.78 -6.08
N SER A 2 -9.94 16.80 -5.03
CA SER A 2 -8.51 16.56 -5.05
C SER A 2 -8.19 15.23 -4.38
N CYS A 3 -6.98 14.73 -4.56
CA CYS A 3 -6.50 13.52 -3.91
C CYS A 3 -5.29 13.86 -3.06
N ILE A 4 -5.27 13.40 -1.81
CA ILE A 4 -4.14 13.48 -0.91
C ILE A 4 -3.46 12.12 -0.88
N ALA A 5 -2.18 12.07 -1.21
CA ALA A 5 -1.36 10.87 -1.07
C ALA A 5 -0.63 10.88 0.27
N ILE A 6 -0.85 9.86 1.09
CA ILE A 6 -0.07 9.61 2.30
C ILE A 6 0.91 8.47 2.04
N ILE A 7 2.19 8.71 2.33
CA ILE A 7 3.28 7.76 2.19
C ILE A 7 3.80 7.42 3.60
N PRO A 8 3.36 6.31 4.21
CA PRO A 8 3.82 5.90 5.52
C PRO A 8 5.16 5.16 5.42
N ALA A 9 6.21 5.71 6.06
CA ALA A 9 7.57 5.20 5.96
C ALA A 9 8.29 5.27 7.32
N ARG A 10 8.02 4.30 8.23
CA ARG A 10 8.66 4.25 9.55
C ARG A 10 10.12 3.78 9.48
N ALA A 11 10.94 4.16 10.46
CA ALA A 11 12.35 3.76 10.58
C ALA A 11 12.51 2.25 10.84
N GLY A 12 11.76 1.74 11.82
CA GLY A 12 11.88 0.36 12.27
C GLY A 12 11.20 -0.63 11.33
N SER A 13 11.97 -1.50 10.67
CA SER A 13 11.45 -2.65 9.91
C SER A 13 12.20 -3.90 10.32
N LYS A 14 11.50 -4.89 10.92
CA LYS A 14 12.12 -6.13 11.40
C LYS A 14 12.62 -7.03 10.27
N GLY A 15 11.86 -7.15 9.21
CA GLY A 15 12.19 -8.05 8.09
C GLY A 15 13.34 -7.54 7.24
N LEU A 16 13.48 -6.21 7.10
CA LEU A 16 14.55 -5.56 6.34
C LEU A 16 14.86 -4.20 7.00
N PRO A 17 15.92 -4.12 7.85
CA PRO A 17 16.36 -2.86 8.45
C PRO A 17 16.69 -1.81 7.38
N GLY A 18 16.23 -0.56 7.58
CA GLY A 18 16.39 0.49 6.60
C GLY A 18 15.62 0.31 5.29
N LYS A 19 14.55 -0.49 5.31
CA LYS A 19 13.75 -0.85 4.14
C LYS A 19 13.41 0.34 3.26
N ASN A 20 12.87 1.41 3.84
CA ASN A 20 12.40 2.57 3.09
C ASN A 20 13.52 3.34 2.36
N THR A 21 14.77 3.20 2.79
CA THR A 21 15.95 3.76 2.16
C THR A 21 16.73 2.77 1.29
N SER A 22 16.31 1.49 1.22
CA SER A 22 16.87 0.49 0.31
C SER A 22 16.67 0.90 -1.14
N LEU A 23 17.62 0.53 -2.01
CA LEU A 23 17.68 1.06 -3.37
C LEU A 23 17.21 0.05 -4.43
N ILE A 24 16.44 0.53 -5.40
CA ILE A 24 16.20 -0.11 -6.68
C ILE A 24 16.63 0.87 -7.77
N ASP A 25 17.56 0.45 -8.63
CA ASP A 25 18.13 1.25 -9.72
C ASP A 25 18.58 2.67 -9.26
N GLY A 26 19.25 2.72 -8.09
CA GLY A 26 19.80 3.94 -7.53
C GLY A 26 18.80 4.85 -6.80
N LYS A 27 17.51 4.50 -6.76
CA LYS A 27 16.47 5.25 -6.05
C LYS A 27 15.98 4.48 -4.82
N SER A 28 15.78 5.19 -3.71
CA SER A 28 15.22 4.57 -2.51
C SER A 28 13.73 4.21 -2.68
N LEU A 29 13.22 3.24 -1.92
CA LEU A 29 11.81 2.85 -1.98
C LEU A 29 10.88 4.03 -1.70
N VAL A 30 11.22 4.86 -0.70
CA VAL A 30 10.44 6.06 -0.39
C VAL A 30 10.51 7.09 -1.51
N GLN A 31 11.67 7.26 -2.16
CA GLN A 31 11.82 8.13 -3.34
C GLN A 31 10.91 7.68 -4.49
N LEU A 32 10.90 6.38 -4.81
CA LEU A 32 10.02 5.82 -5.85
C LEU A 32 8.54 6.05 -5.55
N ALA A 33 8.13 5.93 -4.28
CA ALA A 33 6.76 6.21 -3.86
C ALA A 33 6.39 7.70 -4.04
N ILE A 34 7.27 8.62 -3.64
CA ILE A 34 7.07 10.06 -3.77
C ILE A 34 7.01 10.46 -5.25
N GLU A 35 7.98 10.04 -6.05
CA GLU A 35 8.01 10.34 -7.50
C GLU A 35 6.75 9.79 -8.21
N THR A 36 6.27 8.62 -7.81
CA THR A 36 5.02 8.07 -8.32
C THR A 36 3.83 8.98 -8.00
N ALA A 37 3.72 9.45 -6.76
CA ALA A 37 2.64 10.33 -6.33
C ALA A 37 2.67 11.68 -7.08
N LEU A 38 3.85 12.29 -7.20
CA LEU A 38 4.03 13.59 -7.87
C LEU A 38 3.72 13.56 -9.36
N LEU A 39 3.75 12.39 -10.01
CA LEU A 39 3.46 12.24 -11.44
C LEU A 39 1.96 12.04 -11.74
N ILE A 40 1.10 11.91 -10.73
CA ILE A 40 -0.34 11.66 -10.89
C ILE A 40 -1.07 13.00 -10.76
N PRO A 41 -1.70 13.52 -11.83
CA PRO A 41 -2.31 14.86 -11.83
C PRO A 41 -3.44 15.04 -10.80
N GLU A 42 -4.16 13.99 -10.46
CA GLU A 42 -5.23 14.03 -9.46
C GLU A 42 -4.70 14.21 -8.04
N ILE A 43 -3.43 13.85 -7.78
CA ILE A 43 -2.81 14.01 -6.48
C ILE A 43 -2.32 15.45 -6.32
N THR A 44 -2.94 16.20 -5.44
CA THR A 44 -2.63 17.61 -5.21
C THR A 44 -1.72 17.85 -4.01
N ARG A 45 -1.63 16.87 -3.10
CA ARG A 45 -0.74 16.91 -1.93
C ARG A 45 -0.09 15.55 -1.76
N VAL A 46 1.22 15.56 -1.57
CA VAL A 46 2.03 14.36 -1.29
C VAL A 46 2.65 14.53 0.09
N VAL A 47 2.27 13.66 1.02
CA VAL A 47 2.64 13.76 2.44
C VAL A 47 3.36 12.49 2.87
N VAL A 48 4.56 12.64 3.41
CA VAL A 48 5.33 11.53 4.00
C VAL A 48 5.22 11.60 5.52
N THR A 49 4.75 10.52 6.15
CA THR A 49 4.76 10.40 7.62
C THR A 49 5.86 9.44 8.05
N SER A 50 6.85 9.95 8.78
CA SER A 50 8.04 9.18 9.17
C SER A 50 8.64 9.67 10.48
N ASP A 51 9.21 8.73 11.24
CA ASP A 51 10.11 8.94 12.39
C ASP A 51 11.60 8.85 11.99
N ASP A 52 11.91 8.58 10.70
CA ASP A 52 13.28 8.46 10.16
C ASP A 52 13.73 9.77 9.53
N VAL A 53 14.79 10.38 10.08
CA VAL A 53 15.38 11.63 9.58
C VAL A 53 15.88 11.51 8.14
N SER A 54 16.39 10.34 7.73
CA SER A 54 16.85 10.11 6.36
C SER A 54 15.67 10.12 5.38
N VAL A 55 14.55 9.51 5.75
CA VAL A 55 13.30 9.52 4.98
C VAL A 55 12.74 10.95 4.89
N GLN A 56 12.72 11.67 6.01
CA GLN A 56 12.26 13.07 6.04
C GLN A 56 13.11 13.96 5.11
N LYS A 57 14.43 13.75 5.11
CA LYS A 57 15.31 14.50 4.21
C LYS A 57 15.00 14.20 2.74
N ILE A 58 14.85 12.93 2.36
CA ILE A 58 14.51 12.55 0.99
C ILE A 58 13.17 13.18 0.57
N ALA A 59 12.17 13.16 1.47
CA ALA A 59 10.86 13.77 1.21
C ALA A 59 10.96 15.28 0.97
N SER A 60 11.73 15.98 1.82
CA SER A 60 12.00 17.42 1.67
C SER A 60 12.69 17.77 0.36
N ASP A 61 13.74 17.00 0.02
CA ASP A 61 14.52 17.23 -1.21
C ASP A 61 13.67 17.05 -2.48
N LEU A 62 12.60 16.24 -2.40
CA LEU A 62 11.65 15.99 -3.49
C LEU A 62 10.40 16.89 -3.46
N GLY A 63 10.27 17.77 -2.47
CA GLY A 63 9.15 18.69 -2.35
C GLY A 63 7.86 18.08 -1.81
N ALA A 64 7.92 16.91 -1.16
CA ALA A 64 6.80 16.34 -0.43
C ALA A 64 6.64 17.00 0.96
N GLU A 65 5.40 17.11 1.43
CA GLU A 65 5.12 17.55 2.80
C GLU A 65 5.57 16.49 3.80
N ILE A 66 6.06 16.91 4.97
CA ILE A 66 6.56 16.00 6.01
C ILE A 66 5.72 16.14 7.25
N VAL A 67 5.27 15.01 7.76
CA VAL A 67 4.70 14.89 9.10
C VAL A 67 5.60 13.99 9.94
N VAL A 68 6.21 14.54 10.98
CA VAL A 68 7.06 13.78 11.91
C VAL A 68 6.17 12.84 12.72
N ARG A 69 6.38 11.53 12.55
CA ARG A 69 5.60 10.51 13.23
C ARG A 69 6.07 10.33 14.66
N PRO A 70 5.19 10.40 15.68
CA PRO A 70 5.52 10.05 17.05
C PRO A 70 5.99 8.59 17.19
N ALA A 71 6.94 8.35 18.08
CA ALA A 71 7.55 7.02 18.27
C ALA A 71 6.52 5.94 18.67
N GLU A 72 5.48 6.29 19.40
CA GLU A 72 4.37 5.41 19.77
C GLU A 72 3.55 4.93 18.57
N LEU A 73 3.52 5.71 17.48
CA LEU A 73 2.86 5.32 16.22
C LEU A 73 3.82 4.65 15.21
N ALA A 74 5.09 4.50 15.58
CA ALA A 74 6.11 3.83 14.77
C ALA A 74 6.44 2.40 15.24
N GLN A 75 5.71 1.89 16.23
CA GLN A 75 5.89 0.54 16.77
C GLN A 75 5.48 -0.53 15.75
N ASP A 76 6.01 -1.76 15.93
CA ASP A 76 5.70 -2.90 15.03
C ASP A 76 4.21 -3.29 15.01
N ASN A 77 3.54 -3.10 16.13
CA ASN A 77 2.11 -3.39 16.30
C ASN A 77 1.20 -2.17 16.08
N SER A 78 1.77 -1.02 15.71
CA SER A 78 0.96 0.17 15.41
C SER A 78 0.23 0.00 14.08
N PRO A 79 -1.11 0.08 14.06
CA PRO A 79 -1.86 0.04 12.80
C PRO A 79 -1.44 1.18 11.88
N ILE A 80 -1.38 0.91 10.59
CA ILE A 80 -1.03 1.93 9.59
C ILE A 80 -2.03 3.09 9.61
N GLU A 81 -3.30 2.79 9.87
CA GLU A 81 -4.38 3.78 9.96
C GLU A 81 -4.11 4.83 11.04
N SER A 82 -3.53 4.44 12.18
CA SER A 82 -3.19 5.38 13.25
C SER A 82 -2.15 6.40 12.80
N ALA A 83 -1.15 5.98 12.03
CA ALA A 83 -0.15 6.88 11.47
C ALA A 83 -0.72 7.80 10.39
N ILE A 84 -1.68 7.32 9.61
CA ILE A 84 -2.39 8.10 8.59
C ILE A 84 -3.29 9.14 9.26
N LEU A 85 -4.08 8.74 10.27
CA LEU A 85 -4.94 9.65 11.04
C LEU A 85 -4.13 10.78 11.68
N HIS A 86 -3.00 10.44 12.31
CA HIS A 86 -2.08 11.43 12.86
C HIS A 86 -1.59 12.40 11.78
N ALA A 87 -1.12 11.87 10.63
CA ALA A 87 -0.65 12.71 9.54
C ALA A 87 -1.75 13.67 9.05
N LEU A 88 -2.97 13.18 8.86
CA LEU A 88 -4.09 13.99 8.41
C LEU A 88 -4.50 15.07 9.44
N ALA A 89 -4.39 14.76 10.74
CA ALA A 89 -4.67 15.73 11.80
C ALA A 89 -3.69 16.94 11.80
N GLU A 90 -2.41 16.69 11.45
CA GLU A 90 -1.39 17.74 11.34
C GLU A 90 -1.54 18.63 10.10
N LEU A 91 -2.36 18.23 9.11
CA LEU A 91 -2.45 18.92 7.81
C LEU A 91 -3.44 20.09 7.77
N ASN A 92 -4.17 20.40 8.83
CA ASN A 92 -5.20 21.46 8.83
C ASN A 92 -6.15 21.37 7.65
N LEU A 93 -6.73 20.19 7.42
CA LEU A 93 -7.64 19.95 6.30
C LEU A 93 -8.97 20.68 6.49
N ASP A 94 -9.59 21.10 5.37
CA ASP A 94 -10.97 21.59 5.39
C ASP A 94 -11.90 20.43 5.80
N PRO A 95 -12.65 20.53 6.91
CA PRO A 95 -13.57 19.50 7.35
C PRO A 95 -14.71 19.21 6.36
N ASN A 96 -14.99 20.12 5.42
CA ASN A 96 -15.97 19.94 4.36
C ASN A 96 -15.35 19.48 3.04
N SER A 97 -14.06 19.18 3.02
CA SER A 97 -13.37 18.70 1.83
C SER A 97 -14.01 17.39 1.33
N THR A 98 -14.23 17.32 0.03
CA THR A 98 -14.66 16.09 -0.66
C THR A 98 -13.48 15.30 -1.23
N ASP A 99 -12.31 15.49 -0.64
CA ASP A 99 -11.08 14.91 -1.13
C ASP A 99 -11.03 13.38 -1.00
N VAL A 100 -10.21 12.80 -1.83
CA VAL A 100 -9.88 11.38 -1.83
C VAL A 100 -8.55 11.18 -1.11
N LEU A 101 -8.45 10.14 -0.32
CA LEU A 101 -7.20 9.67 0.27
C LEU A 101 -6.66 8.51 -0.55
N THR A 102 -5.39 8.57 -0.94
CA THR A 102 -4.66 7.40 -1.42
C THR A 102 -3.46 7.11 -0.51
N VAL A 103 -3.23 5.84 -0.20
CA VAL A 103 -2.05 5.40 0.57
C VAL A 103 -1.07 4.75 -0.39
N ILE A 104 0.14 5.28 -0.44
CA ILE A 104 1.20 4.80 -1.32
C ILE A 104 2.32 4.20 -0.47
N GLN A 105 2.29 2.88 -0.31
CA GLN A 105 3.30 2.18 0.48
C GLN A 105 4.63 2.07 -0.29
N PRO A 106 5.77 2.47 0.29
CA PRO A 106 7.09 2.32 -0.34
C PRO A 106 7.45 0.86 -0.66
N THR A 107 6.85 -0.09 0.05
CA THR A 107 7.10 -1.53 -0.11
C THR A 107 6.63 -2.11 -1.44
N SER A 108 5.77 -1.40 -2.18
CA SER A 108 5.34 -1.78 -3.53
C SER A 108 5.96 -0.85 -4.58
N PRO A 109 7.29 -0.91 -4.84
CA PRO A 109 8.01 0.09 -5.64
C PRO A 109 7.71 0.01 -7.14
N LEU A 110 7.30 -1.16 -7.64
CA LEU A 110 7.09 -1.40 -9.06
C LEU A 110 5.62 -1.23 -9.49
N ARG A 111 4.83 -0.46 -8.69
CA ARG A 111 3.42 -0.21 -9.01
C ARG A 111 3.26 0.46 -10.37
N ASP A 112 2.20 0.09 -11.08
CA ASP A 112 1.80 0.76 -12.31
C ASP A 112 1.16 2.12 -11.98
N LYS A 113 1.86 3.19 -12.37
CA LYS A 113 1.42 4.59 -12.18
C LYS A 113 0.12 4.86 -12.96
N GLN A 114 -0.02 4.31 -14.16
CA GLN A 114 -1.20 4.52 -15.00
C GLN A 114 -2.42 3.83 -14.40
N LEU A 115 -2.23 2.62 -13.87
CA LEU A 115 -3.30 1.89 -13.19
C LEU A 115 -3.76 2.63 -11.94
N LEU A 116 -2.82 3.17 -11.13
CA LEU A 116 -3.15 3.97 -9.96
C LEU A 116 -3.88 5.27 -10.34
N ALA A 117 -3.37 6.02 -11.32
CA ALA A 117 -4.01 7.25 -11.81
C ALA A 117 -5.44 6.99 -12.33
N THR A 118 -5.60 5.96 -13.16
CA THR A 118 -6.91 5.56 -13.69
C THR A 118 -7.87 5.15 -12.57
N SER A 119 -7.37 4.44 -11.55
CA SER A 119 -8.17 4.02 -10.40
C SER A 119 -8.66 5.21 -9.57
N ILE A 120 -7.80 6.21 -9.32
CA ILE A 120 -8.17 7.45 -8.64
C ILE A 120 -9.21 8.22 -9.46
N SER A 121 -8.97 8.44 -10.76
CA SER A 121 -9.89 9.11 -11.66
C SER A 121 -11.27 8.44 -11.69
N ASN A 122 -11.31 7.11 -11.77
CA ASN A 122 -12.56 6.34 -11.78
C ASN A 122 -13.28 6.43 -10.43
N PHE A 123 -12.56 6.36 -9.32
CA PHE A 123 -13.12 6.52 -7.99
C PHE A 123 -13.79 7.88 -7.82
N ILE A 124 -13.11 8.96 -8.26
CA ILE A 124 -13.65 10.34 -8.26
C ILE A 124 -14.91 10.43 -9.13
N LYS A 125 -14.86 9.92 -10.36
CA LYS A 125 -16.00 9.96 -11.31
C LYS A 125 -17.21 9.19 -10.79
N ASN A 126 -17.00 8.13 -10.00
CA ASN A 126 -18.06 7.29 -9.44
C ASN A 126 -18.59 7.81 -8.08
N GLY A 127 -18.28 9.06 -7.71
CA GLY A 127 -18.83 9.71 -6.52
C GLY A 127 -18.04 9.48 -5.24
N SER A 128 -16.83 8.91 -5.31
CA SER A 128 -15.87 8.79 -4.20
C SER A 128 -16.45 8.18 -2.92
N GLN A 129 -17.23 7.11 -3.04
CA GLN A 129 -17.80 6.42 -1.87
C GLN A 129 -17.09 5.11 -1.60
N GLY A 130 -16.83 4.84 -0.30
CA GLY A 130 -16.19 3.60 0.12
C GLY A 130 -14.68 3.56 -0.15
N SER A 131 -14.19 2.41 -0.59
CA SER A 131 -12.77 2.17 -0.85
C SER A 131 -12.52 1.39 -2.14
N VAL A 132 -11.30 1.49 -2.68
CA VAL A 132 -10.78 0.64 -3.76
C VAL A 132 -9.42 0.11 -3.36
N PHE A 133 -9.23 -1.22 -3.51
CA PHE A 133 -7.97 -1.89 -3.24
C PHE A 133 -7.38 -2.53 -4.49
N GLY A 134 -6.07 -2.46 -4.62
CA GLY A 134 -5.31 -3.34 -5.49
C GLY A 134 -5.33 -4.77 -4.93
N VAL A 135 -5.69 -5.73 -5.74
CA VAL A 135 -5.75 -7.14 -5.34
C VAL A 135 -4.99 -8.03 -6.31
N VAL A 136 -4.43 -9.10 -5.79
CA VAL A 136 -3.70 -10.11 -6.55
C VAL A 136 -4.24 -11.51 -6.21
N GLU A 137 -4.25 -12.37 -7.21
CA GLU A 137 -4.63 -13.78 -7.04
C GLU A 137 -3.71 -14.47 -6.02
N VAL A 138 -4.30 -15.31 -5.16
CA VAL A 138 -3.50 -16.07 -4.20
C VAL A 138 -2.85 -17.28 -4.87
N GLU A 139 -1.55 -17.49 -4.65
CA GLU A 139 -0.83 -18.68 -5.12
C GLU A 139 -1.35 -19.95 -4.42
N HIS A 140 -1.57 -19.84 -3.11
CA HIS A 140 -2.09 -20.90 -2.28
C HIS A 140 -3.45 -20.51 -1.73
N HIS A 141 -4.49 -21.25 -2.15
CA HIS A 141 -5.86 -20.97 -1.74
C HIS A 141 -6.06 -21.19 -0.22
N PRO A 142 -6.67 -20.27 0.54
CA PRO A 142 -6.87 -20.40 1.99
C PRO A 142 -7.60 -21.68 2.39
N ALA A 143 -8.49 -22.18 1.55
CA ALA A 143 -9.21 -23.45 1.77
C ALA A 143 -8.28 -24.70 1.77
N LYS A 144 -7.03 -24.56 1.35
CA LYS A 144 -5.99 -25.59 1.41
C LYS A 144 -4.99 -25.37 2.54
N MET A 145 -5.22 -24.36 3.38
CA MET A 145 -4.33 -24.04 4.51
C MET A 145 -4.78 -24.74 5.79
N LEU A 146 -3.81 -24.95 6.69
CA LEU A 146 -4.01 -25.56 7.99
C LEU A 146 -3.55 -24.58 9.07
N VAL A 147 -4.23 -24.61 10.21
CA VAL A 147 -3.85 -23.87 11.42
C VAL A 147 -3.21 -24.85 12.41
N ILE A 148 -2.06 -24.47 12.99
CA ILE A 148 -1.41 -25.23 14.07
C ILE A 148 -2.21 -24.99 15.37
N ASN A 149 -2.65 -26.08 15.99
CA ASN A 149 -3.36 -26.06 17.27
C ASN A 149 -2.68 -27.08 18.23
N GLY A 150 -1.74 -26.58 19.03
CA GLY A 150 -0.88 -27.43 19.87
C GLY A 150 -0.03 -28.37 19.02
N GLU A 151 -0.15 -29.69 19.26
CA GLU A 151 0.56 -30.74 18.50
C GLU A 151 -0.20 -31.18 17.22
N PHE A 152 -1.36 -30.60 16.95
CA PHE A 152 -2.23 -30.97 15.83
C PHE A 152 -2.33 -29.85 14.82
N VAL A 153 -2.87 -30.17 13.64
CA VAL A 153 -3.27 -29.19 12.64
C VAL A 153 -4.77 -29.35 12.35
N VAL A 154 -5.42 -28.22 12.12
CA VAL A 154 -6.84 -28.17 11.75
C VAL A 154 -7.04 -27.36 10.48
N PRO A 155 -8.06 -27.63 9.66
CA PRO A 155 -8.34 -26.82 8.46
C PRO A 155 -8.56 -25.35 8.82
N PHE A 156 -8.02 -24.44 8.00
CA PHE A 156 -8.30 -22.99 8.14
C PHE A 156 -9.77 -22.66 7.82
N THR A 157 -10.37 -23.38 6.87
CA THR A 157 -11.78 -23.27 6.51
C THR A 157 -12.53 -24.55 6.87
N LYS A 158 -13.05 -25.29 5.92
CA LYS A 158 -13.80 -26.54 6.12
C LYS A 158 -12.96 -27.74 5.69
N VAL A 159 -13.18 -28.90 6.31
CA VAL A 159 -12.49 -30.16 5.97
C VAL A 159 -12.73 -30.54 4.51
N GLU A 160 -13.96 -30.36 4.03
CA GLU A 160 -14.38 -30.71 2.67
C GLU A 160 -13.60 -29.92 1.62
N ASP A 161 -13.26 -28.67 1.93
CA ASP A 161 -12.50 -27.80 1.05
C ASP A 161 -11.08 -28.31 0.76
N LEU A 162 -10.47 -29.07 1.72
CA LEU A 162 -9.14 -29.63 1.55
C LEU A 162 -9.05 -30.60 0.36
N SER A 163 -10.10 -31.36 0.11
CA SER A 163 -10.18 -32.33 -1.02
C SER A 163 -10.84 -31.77 -2.27
N ALA A 164 -11.53 -30.62 -2.16
CA ALA A 164 -12.25 -30.03 -3.29
C ALA A 164 -11.29 -29.60 -4.43
N PRO A 165 -11.63 -29.84 -5.70
CA PRO A 165 -10.90 -29.30 -6.85
C PRO A 165 -10.85 -27.76 -6.79
N ARG A 166 -9.72 -27.15 -7.20
CA ARG A 166 -9.54 -25.69 -7.17
C ARG A 166 -10.64 -24.92 -7.92
N GLN A 167 -11.14 -25.47 -9.02
CA GLN A 167 -12.19 -24.86 -9.84
C GLN A 167 -13.56 -24.77 -9.13
N GLN A 168 -13.77 -25.54 -8.06
CA GLN A 168 -14.99 -25.54 -7.25
C GLN A 168 -14.89 -24.62 -6.04
N LEU A 169 -13.69 -24.13 -5.73
CA LEU A 169 -13.47 -23.20 -4.63
C LEU A 169 -13.83 -21.77 -5.04
N GLN A 170 -14.34 -20.99 -4.08
CA GLN A 170 -14.62 -19.58 -4.30
C GLN A 170 -13.35 -18.84 -4.69
N ARG A 171 -13.41 -17.95 -5.69
CA ARG A 171 -12.29 -17.10 -6.04
C ARG A 171 -11.86 -16.24 -4.87
N VAL A 172 -10.58 -16.27 -4.51
CA VAL A 172 -9.99 -15.52 -3.40
C VAL A 172 -8.80 -14.71 -3.91
N VAL A 173 -8.71 -13.49 -3.44
CA VAL A 173 -7.61 -12.57 -3.73
C VAL A 173 -7.04 -12.04 -2.40
N ARG A 174 -5.79 -11.56 -2.43
CA ARG A 174 -5.21 -10.81 -1.32
C ARG A 174 -4.98 -9.35 -1.72
N GLN A 175 -4.87 -8.46 -0.76
CA GLN A 175 -4.41 -7.10 -0.98
C GLN A 175 -2.98 -7.11 -1.53
N SER A 176 -2.71 -6.23 -2.50
CA SER A 176 -1.40 -6.14 -3.17
C SER A 176 -0.42 -5.19 -2.49
N GLY A 177 -0.89 -4.30 -1.60
CA GLY A 177 -0.07 -3.21 -1.06
C GLY A 177 0.09 -2.01 -2.00
N SER A 178 -0.19 -2.16 -3.30
CA SER A 178 0.14 -1.16 -4.31
C SER A 178 -0.92 -0.06 -4.51
N ILE A 179 -2.19 -0.36 -4.27
CA ILE A 179 -3.32 0.56 -4.48
C ILE A 179 -4.24 0.54 -3.26
N TYR A 180 -4.40 1.69 -2.62
CA TYR A 180 -5.37 1.98 -1.56
C TYR A 180 -5.97 3.35 -1.84
N ILE A 181 -7.26 3.40 -2.13
CA ILE A 181 -8.00 4.64 -2.40
C ILE A 181 -9.25 4.61 -1.54
N THR A 182 -9.58 5.71 -0.88
CA THR A 182 -10.78 5.80 -0.04
C THR A 182 -11.32 7.22 0.03
N ASN A 183 -12.57 7.35 0.42
CA ASN A 183 -13.15 8.64 0.75
C ASN A 183 -12.51 9.19 2.04
N LEU A 184 -11.95 10.40 1.97
CA LEU A 184 -11.23 11.00 3.10
C LEU A 184 -12.12 11.19 4.32
N GLN A 185 -13.33 11.72 4.16
CA GLN A 185 -14.25 11.99 5.27
C GLN A 185 -14.74 10.70 5.95
N GLN A 186 -15.02 9.67 5.15
CA GLN A 186 -15.39 8.37 5.71
C GLN A 186 -14.20 7.74 6.46
N PHE A 187 -12.97 7.88 5.94
CA PHE A 187 -11.78 7.43 6.66
C PHE A 187 -11.58 8.16 7.98
N LEU A 188 -11.70 9.48 8.00
CA LEU A 188 -11.60 10.28 9.24
C LEU A 188 -12.66 9.89 10.27
N SER A 189 -13.86 9.54 9.82
CA SER A 189 -14.98 9.14 10.69
C SER A 189 -14.85 7.72 11.23
N LEU A 190 -14.35 6.77 10.41
CA LEU A 190 -14.36 5.34 10.71
C LEU A 190 -12.99 4.80 11.19
N GLY A 191 -11.91 5.49 10.88
CA GLY A 191 -10.55 5.09 11.26
C GLY A 191 -10.03 3.82 10.57
N THR A 192 -10.63 3.41 9.47
CA THR A 192 -10.24 2.22 8.72
C THR A 192 -10.18 2.50 7.22
N LEU A 193 -9.25 1.85 6.52
CA LEU A 193 -9.16 1.92 5.06
C LEU A 193 -10.22 1.04 4.38
N PHE A 194 -10.77 0.04 5.06
CA PHE A 194 -11.77 -0.88 4.52
C PHE A 194 -13.17 -0.34 4.75
N ILE A 195 -13.67 0.44 3.79
CA ILE A 195 -14.96 1.16 3.88
C ILE A 195 -15.89 0.69 2.76
N ASN A 196 -17.06 0.18 3.13
CA ASN A 196 -18.04 -0.26 2.14
C ASN A 196 -18.73 0.91 1.39
N PRO A 197 -19.01 0.78 0.09
CA PRO A 197 -18.70 -0.38 -0.76
C PRO A 197 -17.20 -0.47 -1.07
N VAL A 198 -16.65 -1.69 -1.12
CA VAL A 198 -15.26 -1.93 -1.47
C VAL A 198 -15.15 -2.40 -2.92
N GLY A 199 -14.60 -1.53 -3.77
CA GLY A 199 -14.17 -1.88 -5.12
C GLY A 199 -12.78 -2.52 -5.13
N TRP A 200 -12.39 -3.09 -6.26
CA TRP A 200 -11.08 -3.69 -6.44
C TRP A 200 -10.53 -3.48 -7.85
N VAL A 201 -9.20 -3.52 -7.94
CA VAL A 201 -8.44 -3.46 -9.20
C VAL A 201 -7.46 -4.61 -9.21
N ALA A 202 -7.46 -5.40 -10.26
CA ALA A 202 -6.50 -6.50 -10.42
C ALA A 202 -5.09 -5.95 -10.62
N VAL A 203 -4.16 -6.46 -9.82
CA VAL A 203 -2.73 -6.18 -9.90
C VAL A 203 -2.02 -7.49 -10.19
N SER A 204 -1.01 -7.48 -11.04
CA SER A 204 -0.31 -8.70 -11.46
C SER A 204 1.16 -8.46 -11.75
N GLY A 205 1.92 -9.55 -11.89
CA GLY A 205 3.33 -9.49 -12.24
C GLY A 205 4.17 -8.64 -11.29
N ALA A 206 5.00 -7.77 -11.83
CA ALA A 206 5.91 -6.90 -11.08
C ALA A 206 5.21 -6.00 -10.08
N GLU A 207 4.01 -5.53 -10.40
CA GLU A 207 3.23 -4.62 -9.57
C GLU A 207 2.75 -5.25 -8.26
N ALA A 208 2.69 -6.59 -8.22
CA ALA A 208 2.27 -7.36 -7.06
C ALA A 208 3.41 -7.65 -6.07
N ILE A 209 4.64 -7.24 -6.39
CA ILE A 209 5.80 -7.40 -5.51
C ILE A 209 5.67 -6.44 -4.33
N ASP A 210 5.67 -7.00 -3.13
CA ASP A 210 5.67 -6.26 -1.86
C ASP A 210 6.93 -6.66 -1.08
N ILE A 211 7.74 -5.67 -0.71
CA ILE A 211 9.06 -5.89 -0.10
C ILE A 211 8.93 -5.95 1.42
N ASP A 212 9.06 -7.13 1.97
CA ASP A 212 9.14 -7.36 3.42
C ASP A 212 10.49 -7.93 3.87
N THR A 213 11.18 -8.63 2.98
CA THR A 213 12.46 -9.30 3.26
C THR A 213 13.55 -8.87 2.28
N ALA A 214 14.81 -9.27 2.56
CA ALA A 214 15.92 -9.07 1.63
C ALA A 214 15.74 -9.84 0.30
N GLN A 215 15.03 -10.97 0.34
CA GLN A 215 14.74 -11.76 -0.86
C GLN A 215 13.76 -11.03 -1.77
N ASP A 216 12.72 -10.40 -1.18
CA ASP A 216 11.76 -9.59 -1.94
C ASP A 216 12.44 -8.39 -2.59
N LEU A 217 13.38 -7.74 -1.87
CA LEU A 217 14.18 -6.63 -2.41
C LEU A 217 15.01 -7.09 -3.61
N THR A 218 15.67 -8.25 -3.51
CA THR A 218 16.45 -8.82 -4.63
C THR A 218 15.54 -9.08 -5.83
N LEU A 219 14.40 -9.73 -5.61
CA LEU A 219 13.41 -9.99 -6.65
C LEU A 219 12.93 -8.69 -7.34
N ALA A 220 12.64 -7.66 -6.54
CA ALA A 220 12.21 -6.36 -7.07
C ALA A 220 13.32 -5.69 -7.91
N GLN A 221 14.59 -5.78 -7.47
CA GLN A 221 15.73 -5.25 -8.23
C GLN A 221 15.96 -5.98 -9.56
N GLU A 222 15.87 -7.31 -9.57
CA GLU A 222 15.98 -8.11 -10.78
C GLU A 222 14.84 -7.80 -11.75
N THR A 223 13.61 -7.75 -11.25
CA THR A 223 12.42 -7.42 -12.05
C THR A 223 12.49 -6.02 -12.64
N ALA A 224 12.96 -5.02 -11.88
CA ALA A 224 13.15 -3.67 -12.39
C ALA A 224 14.12 -3.63 -13.57
N ARG A 225 15.27 -4.32 -13.46
CA ARG A 225 16.26 -4.42 -14.55
C ARG A 225 15.68 -5.10 -15.79
N GLU A 226 14.89 -6.16 -15.62
CA GLU A 226 14.23 -6.84 -16.74
C GLU A 226 13.24 -5.91 -17.47
N ILE A 227 12.48 -5.12 -16.72
CA ILE A 227 11.55 -4.12 -17.29
C ILE A 227 12.34 -3.06 -18.07
N ALA A 228 13.41 -2.52 -17.50
CA ALA A 228 14.26 -1.53 -18.16
C ALA A 228 14.86 -2.07 -19.47
N ASN A 229 15.35 -3.31 -19.47
CA ASN A 229 15.93 -3.95 -20.66
C ASN A 229 14.91 -4.26 -21.77
N LYS A 230 13.64 -4.39 -21.47
CA LYS A 230 12.57 -4.61 -22.48
C LYS A 230 12.09 -3.32 -23.16
N LEU A 231 12.46 -2.17 -22.59
CA LEU A 231 12.09 -0.84 -23.11
C LEU A 231 13.17 -0.22 -24.02
N VAL A 232 14.33 -0.86 -24.11
CA VAL A 232 15.44 -0.52 -25.01
C VAL A 232 15.42 -1.45 -26.22
#